data_e2986eb2778f5411dd1b4e023e0aab7b
#
_entry.id   e2986eb2778f5411dd1b4e023e0aab7b
#
_cell.length_a   1.000
_cell.length_b   1.000
_cell.length_c   1.000
_cell.angle_alpha   90.00
_cell.angle_beta   90.00
_cell.angle_gamma   90.00
#
_symmetry.space_group_name_H-M   'P 1'
#
loop_
_entity.id
_entity.type
_entity.pdbx_description
1 polymer ?
#
loop_
_entity_poly.entity_id
_entity_poly.type
_entity_poly.pdbx_seq_one_letter_code
_entity_poly.pdbx_strand_id
1 'polypeptide(L)'
;AEKDDSLNDEARHYFKLIEDGDKDALALFNWFKDITMKEVNRTYKRLKVTFDSYAGESFYNDKMQPVIDELSAKGLLKDSEGAKVVDLSAYNMPPCLILKADGATLYATRDLAAAFYRKKTYDFYKCLYVVAYQQNLHFKQWFKVVELMGYDWYKDLEHVAFGMVSMEDGAMSTREGKVVFLEDVLNKTVEKARAILDEKSKGLDDKATVAEDIGVGAVVFSALYNNRIKDVVFSYDRVLSFEGETGPYVQYTHARCTSVLSRAEITCLLYTSDAADE
;
A
#
# COMPACT_ATOMS: atom_id res chain seq x y z
N ALA A 1 -13.14 6.49 23.15
CA ALA A 1 -12.96 5.10 23.55
C ALA A 1 -12.10 4.94 24.82
N GLU A 2 -10.97 5.66 24.97
CA GLU A 2 -10.14 5.55 26.20
C GLU A 2 -10.82 6.07 27.48
N LYS A 3 -11.88 6.86 27.34
CA LYS A 3 -12.61 7.50 28.46
C LYS A 3 -14.01 6.89 28.69
N ASP A 4 -14.48 6.04 27.79
CA ASP A 4 -15.83 5.50 27.82
C ASP A 4 -15.86 4.13 27.10
N ASP A 5 -15.93 3.06 27.89
CA ASP A 5 -15.95 1.68 27.37
C ASP A 5 -17.24 1.37 26.60
N SER A 6 -18.35 2.09 26.84
CA SER A 6 -19.61 1.91 26.13
C SER A 6 -19.48 2.20 24.63
N LEU A 7 -18.57 3.12 24.23
CA LEU A 7 -18.29 3.41 22.83
C LEU A 7 -17.64 2.22 22.09
N ASN A 8 -16.90 1.39 22.81
CA ASN A 8 -16.33 0.18 22.23
C ASN A 8 -17.39 -0.87 21.93
N ASP A 9 -18.39 -1.00 22.81
CA ASP A 9 -19.49 -1.93 22.62
C ASP A 9 -20.42 -1.45 21.50
N GLU A 10 -20.68 -0.14 21.43
CA GLU A 10 -21.44 0.47 20.35
C GLU A 10 -20.72 0.28 18.99
N ALA A 11 -19.42 0.49 18.92
CA ALA A 11 -18.64 0.25 17.71
C ALA A 11 -18.69 -1.23 17.27
N ARG A 12 -18.60 -2.18 18.20
CA ARG A 12 -18.76 -3.61 17.90
C ARG A 12 -20.16 -3.92 17.39
N HIS A 13 -21.18 -3.30 17.98
CA HIS A 13 -22.57 -3.46 17.56
C HIS A 13 -22.77 -2.97 16.11
N TYR A 14 -22.32 -1.76 15.77
CA TYR A 14 -22.41 -1.26 14.39
C TYR A 14 -21.60 -2.09 13.39
N PHE A 15 -20.43 -2.57 13.78
CA PHE A 15 -19.65 -3.49 12.97
C PHE A 15 -20.43 -4.77 12.64
N LYS A 16 -21.10 -5.34 13.65
CA LYS A 16 -21.95 -6.52 13.47
C LYS A 16 -23.15 -6.23 12.57
N LEU A 17 -23.81 -5.09 12.72
CA LEU A 17 -24.90 -4.67 11.84
C LEU A 17 -24.47 -4.59 10.37
N ILE A 18 -23.26 -4.08 10.10
CA ILE A 18 -22.70 -4.04 8.74
C ILE A 18 -22.49 -5.46 8.20
N GLU A 19 -21.95 -6.38 9.00
CA GLU A 19 -21.76 -7.78 8.60
C GLU A 19 -23.08 -8.50 8.34
N ASP A 20 -24.12 -8.21 9.14
CA ASP A 20 -25.47 -8.79 9.02
C ASP A 20 -26.30 -8.16 7.90
N GLY A 21 -25.78 -7.12 7.24
CA GLY A 21 -26.42 -6.48 6.08
C GLY A 21 -27.51 -5.47 6.44
N ASP A 22 -27.48 -4.89 7.65
CA ASP A 22 -28.40 -3.81 8.04
C ASP A 22 -28.31 -2.64 7.07
N LYS A 23 -29.47 -2.15 6.59
CA LYS A 23 -29.53 -1.16 5.51
C LYS A 23 -29.01 0.22 5.94
N ASP A 24 -29.30 0.61 7.18
CA ASP A 24 -28.94 1.96 7.67
C ASP A 24 -27.44 1.99 8.02
N ALA A 25 -26.92 0.93 8.65
CA ALA A 25 -25.50 0.78 8.92
C ALA A 25 -24.68 0.71 7.63
N LEU A 26 -25.15 -0.03 6.61
CA LEU A 26 -24.51 -0.08 5.30
C LEU A 26 -24.56 1.24 4.55
N ALA A 27 -25.66 1.99 4.63
CA ALA A 27 -25.77 3.31 4.02
C ALA A 27 -24.75 4.27 4.64
N LEU A 28 -24.63 4.29 5.97
CA LEU A 28 -23.64 5.09 6.68
C LEU A 28 -22.20 4.68 6.33
N PHE A 29 -21.92 3.39 6.32
CA PHE A 29 -20.61 2.86 5.91
C PHE A 29 -20.24 3.28 4.48
N ASN A 30 -21.15 3.14 3.52
CA ASN A 30 -20.91 3.54 2.13
C ASN A 30 -20.70 5.04 2.00
N TRP A 31 -21.44 5.86 2.74
CA TRP A 31 -21.23 7.30 2.74
C TRP A 31 -19.82 7.68 3.25
N PHE A 32 -19.36 7.09 4.36
CA PHE A 32 -18.00 7.32 4.85
C PHE A 32 -16.94 6.83 3.85
N LYS A 33 -17.16 5.66 3.24
CA LYS A 33 -16.27 5.15 2.21
C LYS A 33 -16.17 6.10 1.02
N ASP A 34 -17.29 6.64 0.54
CA ASP A 34 -17.32 7.55 -0.60
C ASP A 34 -16.58 8.86 -0.33
N ILE A 35 -16.73 9.42 0.89
CA ILE A 35 -15.98 10.60 1.31
C ILE A 35 -14.47 10.29 1.34
N THR A 36 -14.09 9.19 1.99
CA THR A 36 -12.69 8.77 2.10
C THR A 36 -12.08 8.53 0.72
N MET A 37 -12.79 7.86 -0.18
CA MET A 37 -12.31 7.57 -1.53
C MET A 37 -12.12 8.82 -2.38
N LYS A 38 -12.92 9.89 -2.17
CA LYS A 38 -12.68 11.18 -2.85
C LYS A 38 -11.33 11.78 -2.45
N GLU A 39 -11.02 11.79 -1.16
CA GLU A 39 -9.75 12.32 -0.65
C GLU A 39 -8.57 11.46 -1.10
N VAL A 40 -8.67 10.14 -0.96
CA VAL A 40 -7.63 9.21 -1.38
C VAL A 40 -7.34 9.31 -2.87
N ASN A 41 -8.38 9.39 -3.71
CA ASN A 41 -8.22 9.54 -5.17
C ASN A 41 -7.56 10.87 -5.55
N ARG A 42 -7.75 11.94 -4.78
CA ARG A 42 -7.03 13.20 -4.99
C ARG A 42 -5.52 13.01 -4.83
N THR A 43 -5.10 12.30 -3.78
CA THR A 43 -3.70 11.97 -3.54
C THR A 43 -3.14 11.03 -4.62
N TYR A 44 -3.87 9.99 -5.02
CA TYR A 44 -3.48 9.10 -6.10
C TYR A 44 -3.26 9.84 -7.43
N LYS A 45 -4.16 10.77 -7.76
CA LYS A 45 -4.01 11.60 -8.96
C LYS A 45 -2.73 12.43 -8.94
N ARG A 46 -2.36 13.02 -7.79
CA ARG A 46 -1.10 13.75 -7.62
C ARG A 46 0.12 12.85 -7.81
N LEU A 47 0.07 11.63 -7.27
CA LEU A 47 1.12 10.62 -7.44
C LEU A 47 1.15 10.00 -8.84
N LYS A 48 0.19 10.33 -9.72
CA LYS A 48 0.00 9.74 -11.06
C LYS A 48 -0.18 8.21 -11.00
N VAL A 49 -0.86 7.73 -9.93
CA VAL A 49 -1.18 6.31 -9.72
C VAL A 49 -2.64 6.06 -10.04
N THR A 50 -2.91 4.97 -10.76
CA THR A 50 -4.27 4.52 -11.10
C THR A 50 -4.44 3.05 -10.74
N PHE A 51 -5.69 2.63 -10.52
CA PHE A 51 -6.04 1.26 -10.17
C PHE A 51 -7.18 0.75 -11.07
N ASP A 52 -7.10 -0.51 -11.49
CA ASP A 52 -8.15 -1.16 -12.28
C ASP A 52 -9.35 -1.57 -11.41
N SER A 53 -9.15 -1.74 -10.10
CA SER A 53 -10.19 -2.16 -9.16
C SER A 53 -9.96 -1.60 -7.77
N TYR A 54 -11.07 -1.24 -7.10
CA TYR A 54 -11.11 -0.78 -5.71
C TYR A 54 -11.85 -1.79 -4.81
N ALA A 55 -11.74 -3.09 -5.10
CA ALA A 55 -12.30 -4.15 -4.28
C ALA A 55 -11.55 -4.27 -2.94
N GLY A 56 -11.95 -3.46 -1.97
CA GLY A 56 -11.44 -3.47 -0.60
C GLY A 56 -11.97 -4.65 0.22
N GLU A 57 -11.59 -4.74 1.50
CA GLU A 57 -11.93 -5.87 2.38
C GLU A 57 -13.42 -6.18 2.45
N SER A 58 -14.28 -5.18 2.54
CA SER A 58 -15.74 -5.35 2.61
C SER A 58 -16.36 -6.01 1.39
N PHE A 59 -15.69 -5.96 0.23
CA PHE A 59 -16.13 -6.65 -0.99
C PHE A 59 -16.12 -8.16 -0.85
N TYR A 60 -15.35 -8.71 0.08
CA TYR A 60 -15.19 -10.15 0.26
C TYR A 60 -16.04 -10.73 1.39
N ASN A 61 -16.86 -9.93 2.06
CA ASN A 61 -17.65 -10.38 3.23
C ASN A 61 -18.59 -11.55 2.88
N ASP A 62 -19.26 -11.50 1.72
CA ASP A 62 -20.16 -12.56 1.22
C ASP A 62 -19.42 -13.76 0.61
N LYS A 63 -18.09 -13.74 0.52
CA LYS A 63 -17.26 -14.74 -0.15
C LYS A 63 -16.46 -15.63 0.84
N MET A 64 -16.57 -15.36 2.13
CA MET A 64 -15.81 -16.08 3.16
C MET A 64 -16.39 -17.46 3.46
N GLN A 65 -17.72 -17.59 3.49
CA GLN A 65 -18.38 -18.84 3.87
C GLN A 65 -17.97 -20.04 3.00
N PRO A 66 -17.90 -19.95 1.66
CA PRO A 66 -17.43 -21.06 0.83
C PRO A 66 -16.03 -21.56 1.16
N VAL A 67 -15.14 -20.65 1.59
CA VAL A 67 -13.76 -21.01 1.99
C VAL A 67 -13.77 -21.76 3.33
N ILE A 68 -14.59 -21.32 4.28
CA ILE A 68 -14.76 -21.99 5.59
C ILE A 68 -15.32 -23.40 5.38
N ASP A 69 -16.34 -23.54 4.53
CA ASP A 69 -16.96 -24.82 4.22
C ASP A 69 -15.97 -25.79 3.58
N GLU A 70 -15.13 -25.31 2.66
CA GLU A 70 -14.10 -26.11 2.02
C GLU A 70 -13.00 -26.54 3.02
N LEU A 71 -12.53 -25.63 3.88
CA LEU A 71 -11.58 -25.95 4.95
C LEU A 71 -12.15 -27.04 5.88
N SER A 72 -13.44 -26.95 6.23
CA SER A 72 -14.13 -27.93 7.03
C SER A 72 -14.24 -29.28 6.31
N ALA A 73 -14.68 -29.29 5.05
CA ALA A 73 -14.82 -30.49 4.25
C ALA A 73 -13.48 -31.23 4.04
N LYS A 74 -12.38 -30.51 3.97
CA LYS A 74 -11.01 -31.07 3.89
C LYS A 74 -10.46 -31.50 5.24
N GLY A 75 -11.19 -31.33 6.35
CA GLY A 75 -10.74 -31.69 7.70
C GLY A 75 -9.56 -30.85 8.22
N LEU A 76 -9.36 -29.66 7.67
CA LEU A 76 -8.27 -28.76 8.05
C LEU A 76 -8.58 -27.89 9.27
N LEU A 77 -9.88 -27.69 9.58
CA LEU A 77 -10.29 -26.91 10.75
C LEU A 77 -10.22 -27.76 12.03
N LYS A 78 -9.56 -27.20 13.04
CA LYS A 78 -9.48 -27.75 14.41
C LYS A 78 -10.04 -26.75 15.39
N ASP A 79 -10.61 -27.26 16.50
CA ASP A 79 -10.99 -26.44 17.64
C ASP A 79 -9.76 -26.11 18.48
N SER A 80 -9.59 -24.83 18.82
CA SER A 80 -8.55 -24.35 19.71
C SER A 80 -9.11 -23.21 20.57
N GLU A 81 -9.26 -23.44 21.87
CA GLU A 81 -9.79 -22.47 22.84
C GLU A 81 -11.13 -21.83 22.40
N GLY A 82 -12.00 -22.63 21.78
CA GLY A 82 -13.28 -22.20 21.25
C GLY A 82 -13.25 -21.56 19.86
N ALA A 83 -12.07 -21.25 19.34
CA ALA A 83 -11.89 -20.74 17.99
C ALA A 83 -11.65 -21.87 16.97
N LYS A 84 -11.90 -21.61 15.68
CA LYS A 84 -11.54 -22.52 14.59
C LYS A 84 -10.22 -22.10 13.95
N VAL A 85 -9.27 -23.02 13.90
CA VAL A 85 -7.91 -22.77 13.40
C VAL A 85 -7.48 -23.83 12.39
N VAL A 86 -6.53 -23.47 11.53
CA VAL A 86 -5.72 -24.45 10.79
C VAL A 86 -4.39 -24.62 11.53
N ASP A 87 -4.10 -25.85 11.94
CA ASP A 87 -2.86 -26.20 12.66
C ASP A 87 -1.67 -26.15 11.71
N LEU A 88 -0.69 -25.33 12.05
CA LEU A 88 0.55 -25.16 11.28
C LEU A 88 1.80 -25.55 12.08
N SER A 89 1.64 -26.27 13.20
CA SER A 89 2.73 -26.68 14.08
C SER A 89 3.80 -27.52 13.36
N ALA A 90 3.40 -28.39 12.42
CA ALA A 90 4.31 -29.18 11.59
C ALA A 90 5.22 -28.30 10.69
N TYR A 91 4.92 -27.03 10.52
CA TYR A 91 5.68 -26.05 9.73
C TYR A 91 6.37 -25.00 10.60
N ASN A 92 6.49 -25.23 11.89
CA ASN A 92 7.06 -24.29 12.88
C ASN A 92 6.39 -22.91 12.87
N MET A 93 5.08 -22.88 12.65
CA MET A 93 4.27 -21.66 12.69
C MET A 93 3.15 -21.82 13.73
N PRO A 94 2.74 -20.70 14.37
CA PRO A 94 1.50 -20.66 15.15
C PRO A 94 0.29 -21.04 14.28
N PRO A 95 -0.81 -21.53 14.85
CA PRO A 95 -2.01 -21.87 14.09
C PRO A 95 -2.57 -20.64 13.36
N CYS A 96 -3.11 -20.87 12.16
CA CYS A 96 -3.83 -19.83 11.41
C CYS A 96 -5.26 -19.74 11.89
N LEU A 97 -5.63 -18.61 12.46
CA LEU A 97 -6.94 -18.39 13.05
C LEU A 97 -7.96 -18.04 11.95
N ILE A 98 -9.02 -18.85 11.82
CA ILE A 98 -10.05 -18.71 10.76
C ILE A 98 -11.35 -18.10 11.33
N LEU A 99 -11.86 -18.62 12.46
CA LEU A 99 -13.04 -18.09 13.13
C LEU A 99 -12.75 -17.89 14.61
N LYS A 100 -13.29 -16.80 15.18
CA LYS A 100 -13.29 -16.58 16.64
C LYS A 100 -14.26 -17.51 17.32
N ALA A 101 -14.21 -17.54 18.66
CA ALA A 101 -15.13 -18.32 19.50
C ALA A 101 -16.61 -17.91 19.33
N ASP A 102 -16.88 -16.66 19.00
CA ASP A 102 -18.21 -16.13 18.69
C ASP A 102 -18.66 -16.38 17.23
N GLY A 103 -17.85 -17.10 16.43
CA GLY A 103 -18.11 -17.38 15.03
C GLY A 103 -17.76 -16.22 14.07
N ALA A 104 -17.26 -15.10 14.58
CA ALA A 104 -16.85 -13.98 13.73
C ALA A 104 -15.61 -14.36 12.89
N THR A 105 -15.59 -13.91 11.64
CA THR A 105 -14.47 -14.11 10.72
C THR A 105 -13.27 -13.22 11.08
N LEU A 106 -12.11 -13.61 10.61
CA LEU A 106 -10.85 -12.93 10.86
C LEU A 106 -10.15 -12.51 9.57
N TYR A 107 -9.04 -11.77 9.69
CA TYR A 107 -8.27 -11.29 8.55
C TYR A 107 -7.85 -12.42 7.60
N ALA A 108 -7.36 -13.57 8.14
CA ALA A 108 -6.94 -14.69 7.31
C ALA A 108 -8.08 -15.27 6.46
N THR A 109 -9.29 -15.36 7.01
CA THR A 109 -10.46 -15.85 6.28
C THR A 109 -10.82 -14.94 5.11
N ARG A 110 -10.75 -13.61 5.33
CA ARG A 110 -11.01 -12.61 4.31
C ARG A 110 -9.94 -12.61 3.23
N ASP A 111 -8.66 -12.75 3.60
CA ASP A 111 -7.56 -12.83 2.66
C ASP A 111 -7.61 -14.11 1.82
N LEU A 112 -7.97 -15.25 2.42
CA LEU A 112 -8.25 -16.48 1.68
C LEU A 112 -9.37 -16.28 0.66
N ALA A 113 -10.52 -15.73 1.09
CA ALA A 113 -11.64 -15.45 0.19
C ALA A 113 -11.24 -14.50 -0.96
N ALA A 114 -10.44 -13.48 -0.65
CA ALA A 114 -9.90 -12.57 -1.65
C ALA A 114 -8.97 -13.26 -2.64
N ALA A 115 -8.08 -14.15 -2.17
CA ALA A 115 -7.17 -14.90 -3.02
C ALA A 115 -7.93 -15.85 -3.98
N PHE A 116 -8.90 -16.59 -3.47
CA PHE A 116 -9.76 -17.46 -4.29
C PHE A 116 -10.57 -16.67 -5.33
N TYR A 117 -11.16 -15.54 -4.92
CA TYR A 117 -11.86 -14.65 -5.84
C TYR A 117 -10.94 -14.13 -6.94
N ARG A 118 -9.74 -13.65 -6.58
CA ARG A 118 -8.75 -13.13 -7.53
C ARG A 118 -8.28 -14.21 -8.48
N LYS A 119 -7.98 -15.41 -8.00
CA LYS A 119 -7.59 -16.53 -8.88
C LYS A 119 -8.70 -16.89 -9.85
N LYS A 120 -9.94 -16.99 -9.37
CA LYS A 120 -11.11 -17.32 -10.23
C LYS A 120 -11.41 -16.23 -11.25
N THR A 121 -11.27 -14.95 -10.86
CA THR A 121 -11.71 -13.81 -11.69
C THR A 121 -10.65 -13.38 -12.69
N TYR A 122 -9.38 -13.34 -12.27
CA TYR A 122 -8.29 -12.79 -13.06
C TYR A 122 -7.36 -13.86 -13.63
N ASP A 123 -7.46 -15.11 -13.16
CA ASP A 123 -6.56 -16.21 -13.50
C ASP A 123 -5.09 -15.79 -13.53
N PHE A 124 -4.67 -15.08 -12.48
CA PHE A 124 -3.36 -14.43 -12.40
C PHE A 124 -2.21 -15.43 -12.56
N TYR A 125 -1.17 -15.01 -13.25
CA TYR A 125 0.12 -15.68 -13.28
C TYR A 125 0.84 -15.52 -11.93
N LYS A 126 0.76 -14.32 -11.31
CA LYS A 126 1.31 -14.01 -10.00
C LYS A 126 0.43 -13.00 -9.27
N CYS A 127 0.24 -13.17 -7.97
CA CYS A 127 -0.48 -12.24 -7.12
C CYS A 127 0.47 -11.64 -6.08
N LEU A 128 0.78 -10.34 -6.23
CA LEU A 128 1.71 -9.63 -5.37
C LEU A 128 0.95 -8.87 -4.28
N TYR A 129 1.23 -9.18 -3.03
CA TYR A 129 0.69 -8.50 -1.85
C TYR A 129 1.71 -7.50 -1.32
N VAL A 130 1.55 -6.23 -1.67
CA VAL A 130 2.46 -5.15 -1.26
C VAL A 130 2.00 -4.64 0.10
N VAL A 131 2.57 -5.19 1.17
CA VAL A 131 2.17 -4.94 2.56
C VAL A 131 3.40 -4.88 3.46
N ALA A 132 3.34 -4.09 4.57
CA ALA A 132 4.45 -3.93 5.49
C ALA A 132 4.96 -5.26 6.09
N TYR A 133 6.27 -5.35 6.35
CA TYR A 133 6.95 -6.58 6.82
C TYR A 133 6.39 -7.12 8.15
N GLN A 134 5.73 -6.28 8.93
CA GLN A 134 5.07 -6.68 10.18
C GLN A 134 4.00 -7.77 9.95
N GLN A 135 3.49 -7.89 8.72
CA GLN A 135 2.52 -8.92 8.32
C GLN A 135 3.18 -10.22 7.78
N ASN A 136 4.50 -10.35 7.85
CA ASN A 136 5.23 -11.51 7.31
C ASN A 136 4.67 -12.85 7.80
N LEU A 137 4.39 -12.97 9.10
CA LEU A 137 3.86 -14.21 9.67
C LEU A 137 2.46 -14.50 9.14
N HIS A 138 1.59 -13.48 9.10
CA HIS A 138 0.23 -13.58 8.59
C HIS A 138 0.21 -14.13 7.15
N PHE A 139 1.01 -13.55 6.24
CA PHE A 139 1.10 -14.03 4.86
C PHE A 139 1.64 -15.45 4.76
N LYS A 140 2.69 -15.80 5.51
CA LYS A 140 3.22 -17.17 5.57
C LYS A 140 2.17 -18.18 6.01
N GLN A 141 1.34 -17.83 6.99
CA GLN A 141 0.30 -18.72 7.53
C GLN A 141 -0.77 -19.01 6.48
N TRP A 142 -1.42 -17.97 5.93
CA TRP A 142 -2.53 -18.22 5.02
C TRP A 142 -2.08 -18.71 3.63
N PHE A 143 -0.88 -18.38 3.15
CA PHE A 143 -0.30 -19.03 1.96
C PHE A 143 -0.13 -20.54 2.19
N LYS A 144 0.35 -20.93 3.37
CA LYS A 144 0.44 -22.33 3.75
C LYS A 144 -0.93 -23.00 3.85
N VAL A 145 -1.96 -22.29 4.29
CA VAL A 145 -3.34 -22.81 4.27
C VAL A 145 -3.80 -23.11 2.85
N VAL A 146 -3.54 -22.22 1.86
CA VAL A 146 -3.85 -22.47 0.46
C VAL A 146 -3.15 -23.74 -0.07
N GLU A 147 -1.88 -23.93 0.29
CA GLU A 147 -1.12 -25.14 -0.04
C GLU A 147 -1.76 -26.39 0.58
N LEU A 148 -2.11 -26.36 1.86
CA LEU A 148 -2.77 -27.47 2.56
C LEU A 148 -4.15 -27.79 2.01
N MET A 149 -4.84 -26.80 1.44
CA MET A 149 -6.08 -27.02 0.70
C MET A 149 -5.87 -27.74 -0.64
N GLY A 150 -4.61 -27.93 -1.07
CA GLY A 150 -4.23 -28.66 -2.29
C GLY A 150 -4.21 -27.80 -3.55
N TYR A 151 -4.08 -26.50 -3.45
CA TYR A 151 -4.02 -25.57 -4.59
C TYR A 151 -2.58 -25.23 -4.98
N ASP A 152 -2.13 -25.70 -6.14
CA ASP A 152 -0.76 -25.48 -6.63
C ASP A 152 -0.41 -24.02 -6.88
N TRP A 153 -1.40 -23.16 -7.13
CA TRP A 153 -1.22 -21.73 -7.35
C TRP A 153 -0.79 -20.96 -6.08
N TYR A 154 -0.71 -21.61 -4.90
CA TYR A 154 -0.10 -20.98 -3.72
C TYR A 154 1.33 -20.48 -3.99
N LYS A 155 2.04 -21.11 -4.93
CA LYS A 155 3.39 -20.73 -5.39
C LYS A 155 3.42 -19.38 -6.12
N ASP A 156 2.27 -18.96 -6.63
CA ASP A 156 2.09 -17.72 -7.36
C ASP A 156 1.70 -16.55 -6.45
N LEU A 157 1.52 -16.81 -5.15
CA LEU A 157 1.27 -15.81 -4.13
C LEU A 157 2.59 -15.29 -3.57
N GLU A 158 2.81 -13.98 -3.61
CA GLU A 158 4.04 -13.36 -3.10
C GLU A 158 3.75 -12.18 -2.18
N HIS A 159 4.30 -12.20 -0.97
CA HIS A 159 4.31 -11.05 -0.08
C HIS A 159 5.51 -10.16 -0.40
N VAL A 160 5.25 -9.04 -1.05
CA VAL A 160 6.23 -7.99 -1.34
C VAL A 160 6.30 -7.07 -0.12
N ALA A 161 7.05 -7.51 0.89
CA ALA A 161 7.17 -6.78 2.15
C ALA A 161 7.93 -5.47 1.98
N PHE A 162 7.50 -4.42 2.71
CA PHE A 162 8.21 -3.15 2.79
C PHE A 162 8.41 -2.69 4.25
N GLY A 163 9.42 -1.83 4.46
CA GLY A 163 9.75 -1.22 5.75
C GLY A 163 8.85 -0.04 6.09
N MET A 164 9.01 0.48 7.29
CA MET A 164 8.24 1.63 7.77
C MET A 164 8.90 2.94 7.38
N VAL A 165 8.08 3.97 7.21
CA VAL A 165 8.55 5.35 7.06
C VAL A 165 8.27 6.10 8.37
N SER A 166 9.27 6.79 8.89
CA SER A 166 9.14 7.70 10.02
C SER A 166 9.59 9.10 9.64
N MET A 167 9.20 10.09 10.44
CA MET A 167 9.70 11.47 10.30
C MET A 167 10.89 11.68 11.22
N GLU A 168 11.70 12.74 10.96
CA GLU A 168 12.88 13.09 11.78
C GLU A 168 12.52 13.40 13.25
N ASP A 169 11.31 13.87 13.51
CA ASP A 169 10.78 14.19 14.84
C ASP A 169 10.14 13.00 15.57
N GLY A 170 10.20 11.81 14.99
CA GLY A 170 9.81 10.56 15.62
C GLY A 170 8.85 9.70 14.83
N ALA A 171 8.50 8.54 15.40
CA ALA A 171 7.58 7.60 14.77
C ALA A 171 6.14 8.14 14.73
N MET A 172 5.46 7.91 13.63
CA MET A 172 4.03 8.17 13.50
C MET A 172 3.24 7.21 14.41
N SER A 173 2.33 7.75 15.22
CA SER A 173 1.46 6.95 16.08
C SER A 173 0.02 7.42 15.96
N THR A 174 -0.83 6.60 15.35
CA THR A 174 -2.27 6.86 15.27
C THR A 174 -2.95 6.86 16.64
N ARG A 175 -2.42 6.08 17.60
CA ARG A 175 -2.94 6.00 18.97
C ARG A 175 -2.68 7.26 19.77
N GLU A 176 -1.58 7.95 19.48
CA GLU A 176 -1.20 9.20 20.14
C GLU A 176 -1.64 10.45 19.37
N GLY A 177 -2.40 10.30 18.29
CA GLY A 177 -2.86 11.40 17.45
C GLY A 177 -1.76 12.06 16.60
N LYS A 178 -0.56 11.48 16.57
CA LYS A 178 0.57 11.94 15.73
C LYS A 178 0.48 11.27 14.36
N VAL A 179 -0.47 11.71 13.55
CA VAL A 179 -0.63 11.23 12.17
C VAL A 179 -0.08 12.29 11.22
N VAL A 180 0.82 11.88 10.34
CA VAL A 180 1.29 12.72 9.23
C VAL A 180 0.57 12.24 7.96
N PHE A 181 -0.27 13.09 7.40
CA PHE A 181 -0.95 12.77 6.15
C PHE A 181 0.03 12.90 4.98
N LEU A 182 -0.02 11.97 4.05
CA LEU A 182 0.80 12.01 2.83
C LEU A 182 0.58 13.31 2.06
N GLU A 183 -0.64 13.81 2.03
CA GLU A 183 -0.96 15.09 1.38
C GLU A 183 -0.18 16.25 1.98
N ASP A 184 -0.03 16.30 3.31
CA ASP A 184 0.75 17.35 3.99
C ASP A 184 2.24 17.24 3.64
N VAL A 185 2.76 16.01 3.53
CA VAL A 185 4.13 15.77 3.08
C VAL A 185 4.31 16.30 1.65
N LEU A 186 3.40 15.98 0.74
CA LEU A 186 3.45 16.45 -0.64
C LEU A 186 3.33 17.97 -0.72
N ASN A 187 2.39 18.57 0.00
CA ASN A 187 2.21 20.03 0.04
C ASN A 187 3.47 20.75 0.50
N LYS A 188 4.06 20.30 1.60
CA LYS A 188 5.28 20.90 2.16
C LYS A 188 6.48 20.72 1.24
N THR A 189 6.56 19.58 0.54
CA THR A 189 7.64 19.33 -0.43
C THR A 189 7.50 20.24 -1.64
N VAL A 190 6.28 20.41 -2.15
CA VAL A 190 5.99 21.33 -3.27
C VAL A 190 6.24 22.79 -2.89
N GLU A 191 5.84 23.20 -1.68
CA GLU A 191 6.12 24.55 -1.16
C GLU A 191 7.61 24.86 -1.11
N LYS A 192 8.42 23.94 -0.57
CA LYS A 192 9.88 24.08 -0.56
C LYS A 192 10.47 24.08 -1.97
N ALA A 193 10.01 23.25 -2.86
CA ALA A 193 10.43 23.23 -4.26
C ALA A 193 10.10 24.57 -4.95
N ARG A 194 8.93 25.14 -4.67
CA ARG A 194 8.53 26.45 -5.17
C ARG A 194 9.44 27.58 -4.67
N ALA A 195 9.80 27.58 -3.41
CA ALA A 195 10.71 28.56 -2.83
C ALA A 195 12.09 28.52 -3.53
N ILE A 196 12.61 27.31 -3.79
CA ILE A 196 13.88 27.12 -4.53
C ILE A 196 13.78 27.68 -5.95
N LEU A 197 12.66 27.44 -6.67
CA LEU A 197 12.43 27.95 -8.00
C LEU A 197 12.30 29.47 -8.03
N ASP A 198 11.66 30.06 -7.04
CA ASP A 198 11.51 31.52 -6.95
C ASP A 198 12.86 32.23 -6.76
N GLU A 199 13.77 31.61 -6.02
CA GLU A 199 15.11 32.12 -5.82
C GLU A 199 16.01 31.94 -7.07
N LYS A 200 16.00 30.72 -7.67
CA LYS A 200 16.99 30.33 -8.68
C LYS A 200 16.53 30.49 -10.13
N SER A 201 15.22 30.54 -10.40
CA SER A 201 14.64 30.44 -11.76
C SER A 201 13.66 31.59 -12.03
N LYS A 202 14.17 32.84 -12.10
CA LYS A 202 13.35 34.06 -12.26
C LYS A 202 12.57 34.13 -13.58
N GLY A 203 13.02 33.45 -14.64
CA GLY A 203 12.43 33.47 -15.99
C GLY A 203 11.54 32.26 -16.32
N LEU A 204 11.13 31.46 -15.35
CA LEU A 204 10.27 30.31 -15.57
C LEU A 204 8.79 30.69 -15.48
N ASP A 205 8.04 30.50 -16.58
CA ASP A 205 6.65 30.94 -16.69
C ASP A 205 5.68 30.11 -15.83
N ASP A 206 5.80 28.79 -15.84
CA ASP A 206 4.91 27.89 -15.07
C ASP A 206 5.59 27.25 -13.87
N LYS A 207 5.98 28.09 -12.91
CA LYS A 207 6.62 27.64 -11.68
C LYS A 207 5.72 26.76 -10.80
N ALA A 208 4.41 26.87 -10.93
CA ALA A 208 3.48 26.10 -10.12
C ALA A 208 3.52 24.62 -10.52
N THR A 209 3.37 24.32 -11.80
CA THR A 209 3.45 22.96 -12.33
C THR A 209 4.83 22.35 -12.11
N VAL A 210 5.90 23.14 -12.38
CA VAL A 210 7.26 22.65 -12.15
C VAL A 210 7.53 22.36 -10.68
N ALA A 211 7.05 23.19 -9.74
CA ALA A 211 7.18 22.92 -8.32
C ALA A 211 6.44 21.65 -7.88
N GLU A 212 5.25 21.41 -8.44
CA GLU A 212 4.47 20.18 -8.19
C GLU A 212 5.24 18.95 -8.70
N ASP A 213 5.74 18.99 -9.94
CA ASP A 213 6.50 17.88 -10.51
C ASP A 213 7.83 17.61 -9.77
N ILE A 214 8.53 18.63 -9.31
CA ILE A 214 9.75 18.47 -8.50
C ILE A 214 9.38 17.92 -7.11
N GLY A 215 8.44 18.52 -6.43
CA GLY A 215 8.08 18.16 -5.06
C GLY A 215 7.51 16.75 -4.95
N VAL A 216 6.53 16.41 -5.78
CA VAL A 216 5.95 15.07 -5.84
C VAL A 216 6.98 14.05 -6.32
N GLY A 217 7.73 14.38 -7.39
CA GLY A 217 8.78 13.53 -7.92
C GLY A 217 9.87 13.20 -6.91
N ALA A 218 10.24 14.15 -6.05
CA ALA A 218 11.23 13.94 -4.98
C ALA A 218 10.74 12.91 -3.95
N VAL A 219 9.47 12.97 -3.55
CA VAL A 219 8.86 12.01 -2.62
C VAL A 219 8.80 10.61 -3.23
N VAL A 220 8.28 10.49 -4.46
CA VAL A 220 8.17 9.22 -5.17
C VAL A 220 9.54 8.59 -5.41
N PHE A 221 10.52 9.37 -5.89
CA PHE A 221 11.88 8.88 -6.11
C PHE A 221 12.50 8.36 -4.82
N SER A 222 12.39 9.12 -3.72
CA SER A 222 12.91 8.70 -2.41
C SER A 222 12.30 7.38 -1.94
N ALA A 223 10.99 7.18 -2.14
CA ALA A 223 10.34 5.93 -1.77
C ALA A 223 10.82 4.74 -2.60
N LEU A 224 11.06 4.93 -3.92
CA LEU A 224 11.46 3.86 -4.85
C LEU A 224 12.97 3.60 -4.85
N TYR A 225 13.79 4.59 -4.54
CA TYR A 225 15.24 4.48 -4.54
C TYR A 225 15.77 3.65 -3.36
N ASN A 226 15.13 3.78 -2.20
CA ASN A 226 15.55 3.05 -1.01
C ASN A 226 15.25 1.54 -1.13
N ASN A 227 16.08 0.71 -0.49
CA ASN A 227 15.76 -0.71 -0.35
C ASN A 227 14.44 -0.85 0.40
N ARG A 228 13.42 -1.38 -0.28
CA ARG A 228 12.04 -1.39 0.21
C ARG A 228 11.84 -2.06 1.57
N ILE A 229 12.70 -3.04 1.95
CA ILE A 229 12.56 -3.78 3.22
C ILE A 229 13.11 -3.01 4.43
N LYS A 230 13.90 -1.96 4.20
CA LYS A 230 14.48 -1.15 5.28
C LYS A 230 13.50 -0.07 5.72
N ASP A 231 13.51 0.21 7.02
CA ASP A 231 12.86 1.40 7.57
C ASP A 231 13.60 2.66 7.11
N VAL A 232 12.86 3.70 6.79
CA VAL A 232 13.39 4.96 6.26
C VAL A 232 12.93 6.12 7.13
N VAL A 233 13.88 6.99 7.51
CA VAL A 233 13.57 8.29 8.09
C VAL A 233 13.46 9.31 6.95
N PHE A 234 12.26 9.87 6.78
CA PHE A 234 11.98 10.87 5.75
C PHE A 234 12.49 12.26 6.19
N SER A 235 13.25 12.91 5.30
CA SER A 235 13.76 14.27 5.50
C SER A 235 13.44 15.12 4.27
N TYR A 236 12.74 16.24 4.48
CA TYR A 236 12.41 17.16 3.39
C TYR A 236 13.65 17.74 2.71
N ASP A 237 14.67 18.09 3.46
CA ASP A 237 15.87 18.73 2.95
C ASP A 237 16.70 17.74 2.13
N ARG A 238 16.76 16.48 2.56
CA ARG A 238 17.46 15.43 1.84
C ARG A 238 16.77 15.09 0.51
N VAL A 239 15.43 14.91 0.50
CA VAL A 239 14.71 14.50 -0.73
C VAL A 239 14.66 15.60 -1.79
N LEU A 240 14.75 16.87 -1.40
CA LEU A 240 14.76 18.03 -2.28
C LEU A 240 16.16 18.52 -2.65
N SER A 241 17.22 17.86 -2.19
CA SER A 241 18.59 18.19 -2.58
C SER A 241 18.77 18.04 -4.10
N PHE A 242 19.49 18.99 -4.71
CA PHE A 242 19.96 18.90 -6.11
C PHE A 242 21.33 18.24 -6.23
N GLU A 243 21.82 17.64 -5.17
CA GLU A 243 23.08 16.92 -5.09
C GLU A 243 22.81 15.48 -4.62
N GLY A 244 23.58 14.53 -5.14
CA GLY A 244 23.47 13.12 -4.78
C GLY A 244 22.32 12.39 -5.47
N GLU A 245 21.85 11.33 -4.84
CA GLU A 245 20.90 10.37 -5.41
C GLU A 245 19.44 10.77 -5.06
N THR A 246 18.94 11.81 -5.74
CA THR A 246 17.64 12.42 -5.49
C THR A 246 16.83 12.60 -6.78
N GLY A 247 15.51 12.69 -6.64
CA GLY A 247 14.61 12.99 -7.75
C GLY A 247 14.94 14.32 -8.46
N PRO A 248 15.10 15.44 -7.72
CA PRO A 248 15.49 16.72 -8.29
C PRO A 248 16.82 16.68 -9.04
N TYR A 249 17.81 15.90 -8.58
CA TYR A 249 19.08 15.74 -9.29
C TYR A 249 18.89 15.06 -10.66
N VAL A 250 18.10 13.99 -10.71
CA VAL A 250 17.78 13.29 -11.98
C VAL A 250 17.03 14.23 -12.93
N GLN A 251 16.01 14.95 -12.45
CA GLN A 251 15.26 15.92 -13.25
C GLN A 251 16.14 17.05 -13.78
N TYR A 252 17.03 17.59 -12.93
CA TYR A 252 17.98 18.62 -13.32
C TYR A 252 18.98 18.11 -14.38
N THR A 253 19.49 16.87 -14.20
CA THR A 253 20.40 16.26 -15.18
C THR A 253 19.70 16.11 -16.54
N HIS A 254 18.45 15.62 -16.55
CA HIS A 254 17.66 15.53 -17.78
C HIS A 254 17.48 16.90 -18.45
N ALA A 255 17.10 17.93 -17.70
CA ALA A 255 16.91 19.28 -18.22
C ALA A 255 18.22 19.84 -18.83
N ARG A 256 19.37 19.59 -18.19
CA ARG A 256 20.68 19.97 -18.73
C ARG A 256 21.01 19.26 -20.05
N CYS A 257 20.82 17.93 -20.08
CA CYS A 257 21.06 17.15 -21.31
C CYS A 257 20.18 17.66 -22.47
N THR A 258 18.88 17.87 -22.20
CA THR A 258 17.93 18.41 -23.19
C THR A 258 18.37 19.79 -23.68
N SER A 259 18.81 20.67 -22.78
CA SER A 259 19.31 22.00 -23.14
C SER A 259 20.58 21.95 -23.99
N VAL A 260 21.49 21.02 -23.73
CA VAL A 260 22.70 20.81 -24.54
C VAL A 260 22.33 20.33 -25.97
N LEU A 261 21.44 19.32 -26.03
CA LEU A 261 20.98 18.77 -27.30
C LEU A 261 20.26 19.82 -28.17
N SER A 262 19.40 20.64 -27.58
CA SER A 262 18.67 21.69 -28.29
C SER A 262 19.61 22.78 -28.84
N ARG A 263 20.70 23.10 -28.13
CA ARG A 263 21.71 24.07 -28.57
C ARG A 263 22.66 23.50 -29.63
N ALA A 264 22.84 22.19 -29.63
CA ALA A 264 23.69 21.52 -30.61
C ALA A 264 23.01 21.34 -31.98
N GLU A 265 21.73 21.73 -32.12
CA GLU A 265 20.92 21.56 -33.36
C GLU A 265 20.92 20.12 -33.90
N ILE A 266 21.17 19.14 -33.05
CA ILE A 266 21.21 17.72 -33.42
C ILE A 266 19.78 17.21 -33.54
N THR A 267 19.35 16.98 -34.77
CA THR A 267 18.02 16.45 -35.11
C THR A 267 17.95 14.92 -35.05
N CYS A 268 19.10 14.23 -35.01
CA CYS A 268 19.17 12.77 -34.94
C CYS A 268 20.39 12.33 -34.10
N LEU A 269 20.16 11.58 -33.05
CA LEU A 269 21.20 10.85 -32.34
C LEU A 269 21.41 9.52 -33.07
N LEU A 270 22.38 9.46 -33.97
CA LEU A 270 22.94 8.20 -34.46
C LEU A 270 23.73 7.58 -33.30
N TYR A 271 23.13 6.58 -32.64
CA TYR A 271 23.83 5.72 -31.71
C TYR A 271 24.82 4.87 -32.54
N THR A 272 26.09 5.22 -32.57
CA THR A 272 27.11 4.32 -33.06
C THR A 272 27.50 3.39 -31.94
N SER A 273 27.23 2.08 -32.11
CA SER A 273 27.52 1.02 -31.15
C SER A 273 29.02 0.77 -30.91
N ASP A 274 29.88 1.54 -31.54
CA ASP A 274 31.33 1.30 -31.58
C ASP A 274 32.10 1.97 -30.41
N ALA A 275 31.42 2.63 -29.48
CA ALA A 275 32.06 3.27 -28.32
C ALA A 275 32.14 2.37 -27.06
N ALA A 276 31.73 1.11 -27.14
CA ALA A 276 31.72 0.20 -26.02
C ALA A 276 32.82 -0.87 -26.02
N ASP A 277 33.68 -0.90 -27.05
CA ASP A 277 34.71 -1.93 -27.25
C ASP A 277 36.16 -1.39 -27.19
N GLU A 278 36.43 -0.23 -26.57
CA GLU A 278 37.79 0.21 -26.22
C GLU A 278 37.96 0.37 -24.70
#